data_ecb53dd48de32a37dd6da45d24e71007
#
_entry.id   ecb53dd48de32a37dd6da45d24e71007
#
_cell.length_a   1.000
_cell.length_b   1.000
_cell.length_c   1.000
_cell.angle_alpha   90.00
_cell.angle_beta   90.00
_cell.angle_gamma   90.00
#
_symmetry.space_group_name_H-M   'P 1'
#
loop_
_entity.id
_entity.type
_entity.pdbx_description
1 polymer ?
#
loop_
_entity_poly.entity_id
_entity_poly.type
_entity_poly.pdbx_seq_one_letter_code
_entity_poly.pdbx_strand_id
1 'polypeptide(L)'
;MRLLLVASLAPFFVFIHAARAQPAASPATCLRQDMVDGWTVVNDRTLIVTDRVGKKFTLSLAPGCRNLKFNLRLAFDAFGRTGLSCLARNDFVLVPPSGGDPGQRCLIAGVEAYSGPSAPDAASHK
;
A
#
# COMPACT_ATOMS: atom_id res chain seq x y z
N MET A 1 50.05 -50.78 30.71
CA MET A 1 48.79 -50.67 30.02
C MET A 1 48.23 -49.28 30.36
N ARG A 2 48.50 -48.24 29.50
CA ARG A 2 48.15 -46.86 29.74
C ARG A 2 46.95 -46.54 28.86
N LEU A 3 45.79 -46.30 29.47
CA LEU A 3 44.59 -45.82 28.79
C LEU A 3 44.73 -44.30 28.53
N LEU A 4 44.78 -43.93 27.27
CA LEU A 4 44.67 -42.53 26.83
C LEU A 4 43.21 -42.21 26.57
N LEU A 5 42.61 -41.41 27.47
CA LEU A 5 41.29 -40.77 27.29
C LEU A 5 41.46 -39.58 26.34
N VAL A 6 40.94 -39.70 25.13
CA VAL A 6 40.83 -38.60 24.18
C VAL A 6 39.50 -37.89 24.44
N ALA A 7 39.58 -36.70 25.04
CA ALA A 7 38.43 -35.84 25.22
C ALA A 7 38.14 -35.10 23.90
N SER A 8 37.03 -35.48 23.24
CA SER A 8 36.53 -34.81 22.03
C SER A 8 35.75 -33.55 22.42
N LEU A 9 36.36 -32.39 22.20
CA LEU A 9 35.70 -31.08 22.30
C LEU A 9 34.95 -30.80 20.99
N ALA A 10 33.62 -30.97 21.01
CA ALA A 10 32.79 -30.56 19.91
C ALA A 10 32.50 -29.04 20.01
N PRO A 11 32.78 -28.24 18.97
CA PRO A 11 32.41 -26.83 18.98
C PRO A 11 30.91 -26.69 18.77
N PHE A 12 30.21 -26.15 19.77
CA PHE A 12 28.82 -25.69 19.64
C PHE A 12 28.81 -24.44 18.76
N PHE A 13 28.41 -24.59 17.50
CA PHE A 13 28.05 -23.44 16.64
C PHE A 13 26.71 -22.90 17.09
N VAL A 14 26.72 -21.81 17.84
CA VAL A 14 25.52 -21.03 18.14
C VAL A 14 25.17 -20.23 16.88
N PHE A 15 24.17 -20.68 16.12
CA PHE A 15 23.56 -19.90 15.05
C PHE A 15 22.75 -18.77 15.65
N ILE A 16 23.34 -17.58 15.72
CA ILE A 16 22.59 -16.36 16.05
C ILE A 16 21.74 -16.02 14.83
N HIS A 17 20.46 -16.38 14.87
CA HIS A 17 19.49 -15.90 13.91
C HIS A 17 19.22 -14.42 14.21
N ALA A 18 19.85 -13.56 13.44
CA ALA A 18 19.48 -12.13 13.43
C ALA A 18 18.04 -12.03 12.90
N ALA A 19 17.07 -11.89 13.80
CA ALA A 19 15.72 -11.53 13.43
C ALA A 19 15.78 -10.15 12.74
N ARG A 20 15.61 -10.15 11.42
CA ARG A 20 15.41 -8.90 10.68
C ARG A 20 14.09 -8.31 11.15
N ALA A 21 14.15 -7.29 11.99
CA ALA A 21 13.00 -6.47 12.30
C ALA A 21 12.51 -5.85 10.97
N GLN A 22 11.32 -6.26 10.52
CA GLN A 22 10.63 -5.57 9.43
C GLN A 22 10.40 -4.12 9.88
N PRO A 23 10.74 -3.12 9.05
CA PRO A 23 10.44 -1.74 9.40
C PRO A 23 8.93 -1.63 9.58
N ALA A 24 8.49 -1.27 10.78
CA ALA A 24 7.11 -0.93 11.06
C ALA A 24 6.71 0.17 10.07
N ALA A 25 5.55 0.00 9.40
CA ALA A 25 5.01 0.99 8.46
C ALA A 25 5.02 2.35 9.17
N SER A 26 5.80 3.29 8.64
CA SER A 26 5.93 4.63 9.22
C SER A 26 4.55 5.28 9.28
N PRO A 27 4.12 5.87 10.40
CA PRO A 27 2.82 6.55 10.48
C PRO A 27 2.64 7.67 9.44
N ALA A 28 3.75 8.12 8.84
CA ALA A 28 3.75 9.08 7.74
C ALA A 28 3.12 8.54 6.43
N THR A 29 2.99 7.23 6.27
CA THR A 29 2.45 6.58 5.06
C THR A 29 1.05 5.99 5.27
N CYS A 30 0.41 6.23 6.41
CA CYS A 30 -0.92 5.74 6.70
C CYS A 30 -1.99 6.62 6.04
N LEU A 31 -2.55 6.16 4.92
CA LEU A 31 -3.76 6.71 4.33
C LEU A 31 -4.95 5.87 4.82
N ARG A 32 -5.79 6.46 5.65
CA ARG A 32 -7.02 5.81 6.12
C ARG A 32 -8.14 5.98 5.11
N GLN A 33 -8.92 4.93 4.93
CA GLN A 33 -10.06 4.91 4.01
C GLN A 33 -11.07 6.03 4.31
N ASP A 34 -11.40 6.23 5.58
CA ASP A 34 -12.36 7.24 6.05
C ASP A 34 -11.83 8.69 5.96
N MET A 35 -10.54 8.86 5.74
CA MET A 35 -9.89 10.16 5.62
C MET A 35 -9.70 10.62 4.17
N VAL A 36 -10.02 9.80 3.18
CA VAL A 36 -9.92 10.20 1.77
C VAL A 36 -10.88 11.37 1.48
N ASP A 37 -10.33 12.46 0.95
CA ASP A 37 -11.09 13.66 0.56
C ASP A 37 -11.17 13.82 -0.96
N GLY A 38 -10.10 13.49 -1.68
CA GLY A 38 -10.07 13.61 -3.13
C GLY A 38 -8.96 12.79 -3.77
N TRP A 39 -8.97 12.72 -5.10
CA TRP A 39 -7.95 12.01 -5.86
C TRP A 39 -7.71 12.66 -7.22
N THR A 40 -6.54 12.38 -7.77
CA THR A 40 -6.15 12.73 -9.15
C THR A 40 -5.64 11.47 -9.85
N VAL A 41 -6.16 11.18 -11.03
CA VAL A 41 -5.71 10.05 -11.84
C VAL A 41 -4.52 10.49 -12.69
N VAL A 42 -3.36 9.93 -12.40
CA VAL A 42 -2.15 10.17 -13.21
C VAL A 42 -2.17 9.30 -14.47
N ASN A 43 -2.45 8.02 -14.31
CA ASN A 43 -2.60 7.03 -15.38
C ASN A 43 -3.41 5.83 -14.86
N ASP A 44 -3.55 4.78 -15.66
CA ASP A 44 -4.35 3.59 -15.30
C ASP A 44 -3.75 2.74 -14.16
N ARG A 45 -2.59 3.13 -13.66
CA ARG A 45 -1.89 2.44 -12.57
C ARG A 45 -1.51 3.33 -11.40
N THR A 46 -1.78 4.62 -11.50
CA THR A 46 -1.29 5.58 -10.49
C THR A 46 -2.36 6.60 -10.17
N LEU A 47 -2.70 6.67 -8.90
CA LEU A 47 -3.56 7.69 -8.31
C LEU A 47 -2.75 8.53 -7.32
N ILE A 48 -3.01 9.83 -7.30
CA ILE A 48 -2.63 10.67 -6.17
C ILE A 48 -3.89 10.90 -5.35
N VAL A 49 -3.87 10.48 -4.09
CA VAL A 49 -5.00 10.61 -3.17
C VAL A 49 -4.67 11.66 -2.12
N THR A 50 -5.61 12.54 -1.85
CA THR A 50 -5.49 13.58 -0.83
C THR A 50 -6.42 13.24 0.33
N ASP A 51 -5.92 13.32 1.55
CA ASP A 51 -6.73 13.16 2.75
C ASP A 51 -7.36 14.50 3.20
N ARG A 52 -8.25 14.44 4.18
CA ARG A 52 -8.98 15.61 4.73
C ARG A 52 -8.08 16.67 5.36
N VAL A 53 -6.85 16.33 5.70
CA VAL A 53 -5.87 17.30 6.24
C VAL A 53 -4.92 17.81 5.16
N GLY A 54 -5.17 17.46 3.89
CA GLY A 54 -4.39 17.93 2.74
C GLY A 54 -3.12 17.14 2.46
N LYS A 55 -2.88 16.04 3.16
CA LYS A 55 -1.73 15.17 2.92
C LYS A 55 -1.98 14.33 1.67
N LYS A 56 -0.96 14.22 0.82
CA LYS A 56 -1.04 13.49 -0.44
C LYS A 56 -0.28 12.16 -0.38
N PHE A 57 -0.85 11.17 -1.05
CA PHE A 57 -0.31 9.81 -1.16
C PHE A 57 -0.32 9.37 -2.62
N THR A 58 0.67 8.60 -3.01
CA THR A 58 0.69 7.91 -4.30
C THR A 58 0.20 6.48 -4.10
N LEU A 59 -0.88 6.12 -4.78
CA LEU A 59 -1.35 4.74 -4.87
C LEU A 59 -0.93 4.14 -6.19
N SER A 60 -0.19 3.03 -6.12
CA SER A 60 0.13 2.20 -7.27
C SER A 60 -0.90 1.09 -7.37
N LEU A 61 -1.47 0.87 -8.56
CA LEU A 61 -2.46 -0.16 -8.83
C LEU A 61 -1.85 -1.30 -9.65
N ALA A 62 -2.36 -2.50 -9.42
CA ALA A 62 -2.04 -3.65 -10.26
C ALA A 62 -2.53 -3.44 -11.70
N PRO A 63 -1.93 -4.12 -12.70
CA PRO A 63 -2.39 -4.05 -14.08
C PRO A 63 -3.86 -4.47 -14.24
N GLY A 64 -4.55 -3.90 -15.23
CA GLY A 64 -5.92 -4.26 -15.58
C GLY A 64 -7.00 -3.34 -15.02
N CYS A 65 -6.64 -2.32 -14.25
CA CYS A 65 -7.58 -1.27 -13.86
C CYS A 65 -7.90 -0.38 -15.06
N ARG A 66 -9.17 -0.24 -15.39
CA ARG A 66 -9.64 0.51 -16.58
C ARG A 66 -10.56 1.64 -16.15
N ASN A 67 -10.73 2.62 -17.05
CA ASN A 67 -11.71 3.70 -16.92
C ASN A 67 -11.56 4.60 -15.66
N LEU A 68 -10.41 4.58 -15.00
CA LEU A 68 -10.15 5.44 -13.84
C LEU A 68 -10.37 6.92 -14.16
N LYS A 69 -9.89 7.37 -15.32
CA LYS A 69 -9.97 8.78 -15.75
C LYS A 69 -11.39 9.29 -15.99
N PHE A 70 -12.31 8.38 -16.28
CA PHE A 70 -13.70 8.73 -16.62
C PHE A 70 -14.65 8.63 -15.43
N ASN A 71 -14.17 8.15 -14.28
CA ASN A 71 -14.99 8.00 -13.10
C ASN A 71 -14.81 9.16 -12.13
N LEU A 72 -15.90 9.87 -11.89
CA LEU A 72 -15.99 10.95 -10.90
C LEU A 72 -16.15 10.44 -9.48
N ARG A 73 -16.33 9.14 -9.31
CA ARG A 73 -16.52 8.50 -8.00
C ARG A 73 -15.64 7.26 -7.92
N LEU A 74 -14.82 7.22 -6.89
CA LEU A 74 -14.07 6.03 -6.50
C LEU A 74 -14.40 5.74 -5.04
N ALA A 75 -14.39 4.47 -4.67
CA ALA A 75 -14.41 4.07 -3.28
C ALA A 75 -13.13 3.29 -2.97
N PHE A 76 -12.79 3.23 -1.71
CA PHE A 76 -11.60 2.53 -1.23
C PHE A 76 -12.04 1.48 -0.22
N ASP A 77 -11.50 0.27 -0.34
CA ASP A 77 -11.88 -0.86 0.50
C ASP A 77 -10.63 -1.51 1.10
N ALA A 78 -10.48 -1.35 2.41
CA ALA A 78 -9.46 -2.05 3.18
C ALA A 78 -9.95 -3.47 3.47
N PHE A 79 -9.62 -4.40 2.59
CA PHE A 79 -10.11 -5.77 2.60
C PHE A 79 -9.97 -6.45 3.99
N GLY A 80 -11.11 -6.86 4.54
CA GLY A 80 -11.18 -7.55 5.82
C GLY A 80 -10.82 -6.72 7.06
N ARG A 81 -10.68 -5.38 6.91
CA ARG A 81 -10.31 -4.46 7.99
C ARG A 81 -11.33 -3.34 8.12
N THR A 82 -11.27 -2.61 9.23
CA THR A 82 -12.15 -1.45 9.45
C THR A 82 -11.72 -0.26 8.61
N GLY A 83 -12.63 0.67 8.32
CA GLY A 83 -12.33 1.94 7.65
C GLY A 83 -11.30 2.82 8.35
N LEU A 84 -10.98 2.52 9.62
CA LEU A 84 -9.93 3.19 10.39
C LEU A 84 -8.53 2.64 10.10
N SER A 85 -8.42 1.54 9.37
CA SER A 85 -7.14 0.96 8.99
C SER A 85 -6.49 1.73 7.86
N CYS A 86 -5.15 1.72 7.82
CA CYS A 86 -4.41 2.26 6.68
C CYS A 86 -4.66 1.40 5.44
N LEU A 87 -4.89 2.04 4.31
CA LEU A 87 -4.85 1.36 3.02
C LEU A 87 -3.45 0.81 2.76
N ALA A 88 -3.38 -0.39 2.25
CA ALA A 88 -2.14 -1.12 2.04
C ALA A 88 -2.20 -1.93 0.74
N ARG A 89 -1.11 -2.59 0.44
CA ARG A 89 -1.05 -3.60 -0.62
C ARG A 89 -2.13 -4.66 -0.40
N ASN A 90 -2.77 -5.09 -1.48
CA ASN A 90 -3.89 -6.04 -1.55
C ASN A 90 -5.25 -5.49 -1.08
N ASP A 91 -5.35 -4.23 -0.73
CA ASP A 91 -6.62 -3.53 -0.64
C ASP A 91 -7.12 -3.11 -2.03
N PHE A 92 -8.30 -2.53 -2.13
CA PHE A 92 -8.94 -2.26 -3.39
C PHE A 92 -9.36 -0.80 -3.56
N VAL A 93 -9.25 -0.34 -4.80
CA VAL A 93 -10.00 0.82 -5.30
C VAL A 93 -11.21 0.27 -6.07
N LEU A 94 -12.39 0.72 -5.70
CA LEU A 94 -13.64 0.34 -6.34
C LEU A 94 -14.00 1.38 -7.40
N VAL A 95 -14.08 0.96 -8.63
CA VAL A 95 -14.53 1.78 -9.76
C VAL A 95 -15.99 1.42 -10.03
N PRO A 96 -16.94 2.34 -9.83
CA PRO A 96 -18.35 2.04 -10.02
C PRO A 96 -18.70 1.81 -11.50
N PRO A 97 -19.82 1.15 -11.77
CA PRO A 97 -20.33 1.01 -13.14
C PRO A 97 -20.55 2.37 -13.79
N SER A 98 -20.15 2.51 -15.04
CA SER A 98 -20.38 3.74 -15.83
C SER A 98 -20.40 3.45 -17.34
N GLY A 99 -21.29 4.08 -18.07
CA GLY A 99 -21.30 4.03 -19.54
C GLY A 99 -21.38 2.64 -20.16
N GLY A 100 -22.07 1.67 -19.49
CA GLY A 100 -22.16 0.28 -19.93
C GLY A 100 -21.03 -0.63 -19.39
N ASP A 101 -20.05 -0.08 -18.67
CA ASP A 101 -19.04 -0.86 -17.96
C ASP A 101 -19.61 -1.34 -16.61
N PRO A 102 -19.48 -2.62 -16.26
CA PRO A 102 -20.05 -3.18 -15.02
C PRO A 102 -19.35 -2.70 -13.74
N GLY A 103 -18.31 -1.87 -13.86
CA GLY A 103 -17.44 -1.50 -12.75
C GLY A 103 -16.40 -2.56 -12.45
N GLN A 104 -15.46 -2.24 -11.59
CA GLN A 104 -14.36 -3.17 -11.26
C GLN A 104 -13.74 -2.87 -9.90
N ARG A 105 -13.04 -3.87 -9.40
CA ARG A 105 -12.16 -3.74 -8.23
C ARG A 105 -10.71 -3.72 -8.71
N CYS A 106 -10.00 -2.67 -8.39
CA CYS A 106 -8.59 -2.49 -8.74
C CYS A 106 -7.73 -2.76 -7.52
N LEU A 107 -6.85 -3.74 -7.62
CA LEU A 107 -5.96 -4.11 -6.53
C LEU A 107 -4.90 -3.04 -6.30
N ILE A 108 -4.71 -2.61 -5.06
CA ILE A 108 -3.64 -1.71 -4.67
C ILE A 108 -2.34 -2.50 -4.57
N ALA A 109 -1.34 -2.11 -5.36
CA ALA A 109 -0.01 -2.70 -5.34
C ALA A 109 0.91 -2.03 -4.31
N GLY A 110 0.65 -0.77 -3.97
CA GLY A 110 1.41 -0.02 -2.96
C GLY A 110 0.79 1.31 -2.62
N VAL A 111 1.11 1.81 -1.43
CA VAL A 111 0.73 3.14 -0.93
C VAL A 111 1.98 3.81 -0.40
N GLU A 112 2.28 4.99 -0.91
CA GLU A 112 3.47 5.76 -0.53
C GLU A 112 3.11 7.21 -0.25
N ALA A 113 3.90 7.90 0.57
CA ALA A 113 3.78 9.34 0.70
C ALA A 113 4.11 10.01 -0.64
N TYR A 114 3.30 10.97 -1.08
CA TYR A 114 3.57 11.70 -2.31
C TYR A 114 4.80 12.61 -2.14
N SER A 115 5.78 12.43 -3.01
CA SER A 115 7.04 13.20 -3.01
C SER A 115 7.23 14.05 -4.28
N GLY A 116 6.20 14.13 -5.14
CA GLY A 116 6.26 14.89 -6.37
C GLY A 116 6.13 16.41 -6.16
N PRO A 117 6.37 17.22 -7.21
CA PRO A 117 6.09 18.63 -7.17
C PRO A 117 4.63 18.88 -6.83
N SER A 118 4.35 19.98 -6.11
CA SER A 118 2.96 20.42 -5.89
C SER A 118 2.29 20.49 -7.24
N ALA A 119 1.36 19.55 -7.52
CA ALA A 119 0.72 19.51 -8.82
C ALA A 119 0.03 20.86 -9.07
N PRO A 120 0.22 21.51 -10.21
CA PRO A 120 -0.67 22.56 -10.62
C PRO A 120 -2.09 21.95 -10.67
N ASP A 121 -3.08 22.69 -10.24
CA ASP A 121 -4.47 22.31 -10.04
C ASP A 121 -5.06 21.52 -11.22
N ALA A 122 -4.64 20.29 -11.41
CA ALA A 122 -5.22 19.37 -12.35
C ALA A 122 -6.46 18.78 -11.69
N ALA A 123 -7.63 19.11 -12.23
CA ALA A 123 -8.96 18.62 -11.92
C ALA A 123 -9.06 17.75 -10.65
N SER A 124 -9.06 18.40 -9.50
CA SER A 124 -9.33 17.78 -8.21
C SER A 124 -10.80 17.39 -8.18
N HIS A 125 -11.10 16.13 -8.21
CA HIS A 125 -12.45 15.63 -7.93
C HIS A 125 -12.62 15.56 -6.42
N LYS A 126 -13.52 16.36 -5.91
CA LYS A 126 -14.00 16.37 -4.54
C LYS A 126 -15.25 15.54 -4.42
#